data_91c9b8acdb5a0c82d46a3a55c994eec0
#
_entry.id   91c9b8acdb5a0c82d46a3a55c994eec0
#
_cell.length_a   1.000
_cell.length_b   1.000
_cell.length_c   1.000
_cell.angle_alpha   90.00
_cell.angle_beta   90.00
_cell.angle_gamma   90.00
#
_symmetry.space_group_name_H-M   'P 1'
#
loop_
_entity.id
_entity.type
_entity.pdbx_description
1 polymer ?
#
loop_
_entity_poly.entity_id
_entity_poly.type
_entity_poly.pdbx_seq_one_letter_code
_entity_poly.pdbx_strand_id
1 'polypeptide(L)'
;LKTYRGVPLVKILAGIRRCGKSTILDMLQDDLVKSGIPADHIISMRYTSEDFDDGMTDKDMYNGIKNLMADDGRYYLLLDEVQEIDGWEKAVNSLLENANTDIYVTGSNSKLMSSEISTYLTGRYISIPVYTLSFSEYLEFKKSDSRSPKELLNEYLRLGGFPLVAFGNFD
;
A
#
# COMPACT_ATOMS: atom_id res chain seq x y z
N LEU A 1 -4.11 7.75 6.27
CA LEU A 1 -2.88 8.09 5.56
C LEU A 1 -2.58 9.59 5.57
N LYS A 2 -3.54 10.45 5.29
CA LYS A 2 -3.37 11.93 5.26
C LYS A 2 -2.68 12.49 6.51
N THR A 3 -3.00 11.98 7.69
CA THR A 3 -2.41 12.40 8.99
C THR A 3 -0.89 12.18 9.06
N TYR A 4 -0.37 11.19 8.32
CA TYR A 4 1.05 10.84 8.31
C TYR A 4 1.82 11.37 7.10
N ARG A 5 1.16 12.13 6.25
CA ARG A 5 1.78 12.75 5.07
C ARG A 5 2.85 13.74 5.51
N GLY A 6 4.03 13.60 4.95
CA GLY A 6 5.17 14.45 5.28
C GLY A 6 5.91 14.09 6.56
N VAL A 7 5.44 13.12 7.34
CA VAL A 7 6.19 12.60 8.50
C VAL A 7 7.35 11.74 8.00
N PRO A 8 8.59 11.94 8.52
CA PRO A 8 9.79 11.23 8.06
C PRO A 8 9.83 9.79 8.60
N LEU A 9 8.81 9.01 8.32
CA LEU A 9 8.63 7.60 8.64
C LEU A 9 8.13 6.86 7.42
N VAL A 10 8.47 5.60 7.28
CA VAL A 10 7.88 4.69 6.30
C VAL A 10 6.46 4.31 6.76
N LYS A 11 5.46 4.49 5.91
CA LYS A 11 4.07 4.10 6.17
C LYS A 11 3.85 2.71 5.59
N ILE A 12 3.71 1.71 6.45
CA ILE A 12 3.52 0.31 6.07
C ILE A 12 2.04 -0.04 6.16
N LEU A 13 1.38 -0.23 5.02
CA LEU A 13 0.02 -0.74 4.96
C LEU A 13 0.07 -2.26 5.03
N ALA A 14 -0.24 -2.79 6.20
CA ALA A 14 -0.18 -4.22 6.50
C ALA A 14 -1.59 -4.82 6.55
N GLY A 15 -1.83 -5.91 5.83
CA GLY A 15 -3.14 -6.57 5.81
C GLY A 15 -3.11 -7.84 4.98
N ILE A 16 -4.13 -8.68 5.13
CA ILE A 16 -4.25 -9.91 4.36
C ILE A 16 -4.34 -9.62 2.85
N ARG A 17 -4.04 -10.62 2.03
CA ARG A 17 -4.20 -10.49 0.58
C ARG A 17 -5.64 -10.10 0.23
N ARG A 18 -5.82 -9.25 -0.79
CA ARG A 18 -7.13 -8.81 -1.33
C ARG A 18 -7.99 -7.96 -0.38
N CYS A 19 -7.44 -7.45 0.75
CA CYS A 19 -8.18 -6.52 1.64
C CYS A 19 -8.23 -5.06 1.13
N GLY A 20 -7.59 -4.75 -0.02
CA GLY A 20 -7.69 -3.43 -0.66
C GLY A 20 -6.44 -2.54 -0.49
N LYS A 21 -5.28 -3.07 -0.06
CA LYS A 21 -4.05 -2.28 0.13
C LYS A 21 -3.61 -1.51 -1.11
N SER A 22 -3.53 -2.21 -2.26
CA SER A 22 -3.17 -1.60 -3.54
C SER A 22 -4.14 -0.50 -3.94
N THR A 23 -5.44 -0.73 -3.79
CA THR A 23 -6.48 0.28 -4.04
C THR A 23 -6.30 1.52 -3.16
N ILE A 24 -5.88 1.35 -1.90
CA ILE A 24 -5.60 2.49 -1.01
C ILE A 24 -4.38 3.29 -1.51
N LEU A 25 -3.35 2.64 -2.07
CA LEU A 25 -2.23 3.35 -2.71
C LEU A 25 -2.68 4.10 -3.96
N ASP A 26 -3.52 3.49 -4.82
CA ASP A 26 -4.07 4.15 -6.01
C ASP A 26 -4.90 5.39 -5.62
N MET A 27 -5.74 5.28 -4.58
CA MET A 27 -6.50 6.43 -4.04
C MET A 27 -5.58 7.51 -3.46
N LEU A 28 -4.47 7.13 -2.83
CA LEU A 28 -3.48 8.07 -2.32
C LEU A 28 -2.79 8.80 -3.46
N GLN A 29 -2.41 8.10 -4.54
CA GLN A 29 -1.86 8.69 -5.75
C GLN A 29 -2.79 9.76 -6.33
N ASP A 30 -4.07 9.44 -6.49
CA ASP A 30 -5.09 10.38 -6.96
C ASP A 30 -5.21 11.61 -6.05
N ASP A 31 -5.15 11.41 -4.73
CA ASP A 31 -5.23 12.50 -3.75
C ASP A 31 -3.98 13.41 -3.81
N LEU A 32 -2.80 12.84 -4.03
CA LEU A 32 -1.56 13.58 -4.21
C LEU A 32 -1.64 14.46 -5.46
N VAL A 33 -2.07 13.91 -6.60
CA VAL A 33 -2.26 14.65 -7.85
C VAL A 33 -3.28 15.77 -7.67
N LYS A 34 -4.44 15.48 -7.07
CA LYS A 34 -5.48 16.49 -6.77
C LYS A 34 -5.00 17.58 -5.81
N SER A 35 -4.02 17.28 -4.97
CA SER A 35 -3.38 18.26 -4.07
C SER A 35 -2.32 19.12 -4.74
N GLY A 36 -2.11 18.96 -6.06
CA GLY A 36 -1.15 19.75 -6.84
C GLY A 36 0.29 19.22 -6.83
N ILE A 37 0.52 17.98 -6.36
CA ILE A 37 1.84 17.35 -6.48
C ILE A 37 2.08 16.98 -7.95
N PRO A 38 3.22 17.38 -8.55
CA PRO A 38 3.56 17.01 -9.92
C PRO A 38 3.59 15.48 -10.09
N ALA A 39 3.10 14.98 -11.22
CA ALA A 39 3.00 13.55 -11.45
C ALA A 39 4.37 12.85 -11.50
N ASP A 40 5.40 13.53 -11.97
CA ASP A 40 6.79 13.09 -12.01
C ASP A 40 7.46 13.02 -10.62
N HIS A 41 6.85 13.63 -9.61
CA HIS A 41 7.24 13.51 -8.20
C HIS A 41 6.47 12.40 -7.45
N ILE A 42 5.64 11.61 -8.14
CA ILE A 42 4.92 10.47 -7.58
C ILE A 42 5.42 9.20 -8.29
N ILE A 43 6.24 8.41 -7.59
CA ILE A 43 6.78 7.16 -8.11
C ILE A 43 5.95 6.02 -7.54
N SER A 44 5.16 5.36 -8.41
CA SER A 44 4.35 4.21 -8.06
C SER A 44 4.91 2.96 -8.73
N MET A 45 5.26 1.95 -7.92
CA MET A 45 5.80 0.68 -8.39
C MET A 45 5.06 -0.48 -7.72
N ARG A 46 4.73 -1.50 -8.51
CA ARG A 46 4.07 -2.71 -8.03
C ARG A 46 4.99 -3.91 -8.27
N TYR A 47 5.52 -4.47 -7.19
CA TYR A 47 6.45 -5.60 -7.22
C TYR A 47 5.68 -6.92 -7.20
N THR A 48 5.06 -7.28 -8.33
CA THR A 48 4.40 -8.57 -8.51
C THR A 48 5.29 -9.49 -9.34
N SER A 49 5.15 -10.79 -9.18
CA SER A 49 5.97 -11.81 -9.88
C SER A 49 5.86 -11.78 -11.42
N GLU A 50 4.89 -11.03 -11.98
CA GLU A 50 4.71 -10.93 -13.43
C GLU A 50 5.45 -9.73 -14.06
N ASP A 51 5.79 -8.72 -13.24
CA ASP A 51 6.37 -7.45 -13.72
C ASP A 51 7.89 -7.35 -13.50
N PHE A 52 8.47 -8.25 -12.70
CA PHE A 52 9.89 -8.17 -12.31
C PHE A 52 10.57 -9.52 -12.51
N ASP A 53 11.81 -9.49 -13.05
CA ASP A 53 12.67 -10.65 -13.18
C ASP A 53 12.91 -11.30 -11.81
N ASP A 54 12.84 -12.64 -11.77
CA ASP A 54 13.26 -13.44 -10.63
C ASP A 54 14.73 -13.10 -10.31
N GLY A 55 14.96 -12.33 -9.23
CA GLY A 55 16.30 -11.97 -8.79
C GLY A 55 16.57 -10.47 -8.62
N MET A 56 15.56 -9.60 -8.74
CA MET A 56 15.72 -8.19 -8.37
C MET A 56 16.18 -8.06 -6.92
N THR A 57 17.26 -7.30 -6.72
CA THR A 57 17.86 -7.07 -5.40
C THR A 57 17.43 -5.74 -4.78
N ASP A 58 17.73 -5.56 -3.49
CA ASP A 58 17.58 -4.27 -2.78
C ASP A 58 18.30 -3.12 -3.51
N LYS A 59 19.47 -3.41 -4.12
CA LYS A 59 20.24 -2.41 -4.90
C LYS A 59 19.55 -2.02 -6.20
N ASP A 60 18.95 -3.00 -6.89
CA ASP A 60 18.24 -2.76 -8.14
C ASP A 60 16.99 -1.91 -7.85
N MET A 61 16.26 -2.22 -6.78
CA MET A 61 15.14 -1.42 -6.29
C MET A 61 15.58 0.02 -5.98
N TYR A 62 16.64 0.20 -5.20
CA TYR A 62 17.16 1.52 -4.84
C TYR A 62 17.56 2.33 -6.07
N ASN A 63 18.38 1.74 -6.96
CA ASN A 63 18.87 2.41 -8.15
C ASN A 63 17.73 2.72 -9.14
N GLY A 64 16.80 1.80 -9.33
CA GLY A 64 15.62 2.00 -10.17
C GLY A 64 14.82 3.21 -9.72
N ILE A 65 14.52 3.32 -8.43
CA ILE A 65 13.80 4.47 -7.87
C ILE A 65 14.62 5.76 -7.99
N LYS A 66 15.93 5.72 -7.66
CA LYS A 66 16.81 6.90 -7.77
C LYS A 66 16.92 7.44 -9.18
N ASN A 67 16.94 6.58 -10.18
CA ASN A 67 17.00 6.98 -11.60
C ASN A 67 15.72 7.68 -12.09
N LEU A 68 14.59 7.49 -11.40
CA LEU A 68 13.33 8.18 -11.68
C LEU A 68 13.25 9.56 -11.01
N MET A 69 14.15 9.86 -10.07
CA MET A 69 14.22 11.16 -9.39
C MET A 69 15.06 12.14 -10.20
N ALA A 70 14.42 13.11 -10.85
CA ALA A 70 15.06 14.05 -11.76
C ALA A 70 15.73 15.25 -11.04
N ASP A 71 15.30 15.57 -9.84
CA ASP A 71 15.77 16.72 -9.05
C ASP A 71 15.82 16.41 -7.53
N ASP A 72 16.16 17.41 -6.71
CA ASP A 72 16.21 17.32 -5.24
C ASP A 72 14.87 17.62 -4.58
N GLY A 73 13.79 17.68 -5.34
CA GLY A 73 12.43 17.90 -4.86
C GLY A 73 11.93 16.76 -3.96
N ARG A 74 10.75 16.95 -3.40
CA ARG A 74 10.13 15.91 -2.58
C ARG A 74 9.39 14.90 -3.43
N TYR A 75 9.76 13.63 -3.29
CA TYR A 75 9.13 12.52 -3.99
C TYR A 75 8.22 11.70 -3.06
N TYR A 76 7.12 11.24 -3.61
CA TYR A 76 6.17 10.33 -2.96
C TYR A 76 6.35 8.94 -3.56
N LEU A 77 6.79 7.99 -2.75
CA LEU A 77 7.04 6.62 -3.19
C LEU A 77 5.89 5.73 -2.75
N LEU A 78 5.17 5.15 -3.71
CA LEU A 78 4.04 4.25 -3.52
C LEU A 78 4.47 2.86 -3.99
N LEU A 79 4.93 2.02 -3.05
CA LEU A 79 5.60 0.76 -3.35
C LEU A 79 4.71 -0.41 -2.91
N ASP A 80 4.09 -1.07 -3.89
CA ASP A 80 3.12 -2.15 -3.64
C ASP A 80 3.79 -3.53 -3.65
N GLU A 81 3.43 -4.38 -2.66
CA GLU A 81 3.92 -5.76 -2.47
C GLU A 81 5.46 -5.84 -2.37
N VAL A 82 6.08 -4.91 -1.60
CA VAL A 82 7.56 -4.80 -1.47
C VAL A 82 8.24 -6.08 -0.99
N GLN A 83 7.54 -6.98 -0.30
CA GLN A 83 8.09 -8.24 0.21
C GLN A 83 8.48 -9.24 -0.89
N GLU A 84 8.18 -8.95 -2.14
CA GLU A 84 8.65 -9.75 -3.27
C GLU A 84 10.13 -9.44 -3.61
N ILE A 85 10.70 -8.37 -3.06
CA ILE A 85 12.13 -8.00 -3.22
C ILE A 85 12.89 -8.36 -1.95
N ASP A 86 13.89 -9.23 -2.07
CA ASP A 86 14.75 -9.59 -0.95
C ASP A 86 15.57 -8.38 -0.47
N GLY A 87 15.50 -8.10 0.84
CA GLY A 87 16.21 -6.98 1.45
C GLY A 87 15.60 -5.60 1.15
N TRP A 88 14.34 -5.53 0.71
CA TRP A 88 13.63 -4.28 0.43
C TRP A 88 13.73 -3.25 1.57
N GLU A 89 13.83 -3.70 2.82
CA GLU A 89 13.98 -2.84 4.01
C GLU A 89 15.23 -1.98 3.96
N LYS A 90 16.33 -2.53 3.40
CA LYS A 90 17.59 -1.78 3.22
C LYS A 90 17.45 -0.70 2.17
N ALA A 91 16.80 -1.03 1.03
CA ALA A 91 16.54 -0.09 -0.03
C ALA A 91 15.66 1.07 0.47
N VAL A 92 14.56 0.75 1.15
CA VAL A 92 13.62 1.72 1.70
C VAL A 92 14.28 2.58 2.78
N ASN A 93 15.08 2.00 3.68
CA ASN A 93 15.83 2.77 4.68
C ASN A 93 16.82 3.74 4.01
N SER A 94 17.54 3.30 2.98
CA SER A 94 18.47 4.14 2.24
C SER A 94 17.77 5.28 1.50
N LEU A 95 16.59 5.03 0.94
CA LEU A 95 15.77 6.07 0.30
C LEU A 95 15.23 7.07 1.33
N LEU A 96 14.86 6.62 2.54
CA LEU A 96 14.41 7.49 3.62
C LEU A 96 15.55 8.40 4.12
N GLU A 97 16.78 7.89 4.20
CA GLU A 97 17.95 8.63 4.72
C GLU A 97 18.56 9.59 3.69
N ASN A 98 18.64 9.15 2.44
CA ASN A 98 19.45 9.81 1.42
C ASN A 98 18.65 10.58 0.37
N ALA A 99 17.34 10.65 0.50
CA ALA A 99 16.49 11.35 -0.43
C ALA A 99 15.36 12.09 0.31
N ASN A 100 14.87 13.15 -0.32
CA ASN A 100 13.69 13.86 0.18
C ASN A 100 12.43 13.10 -0.21
N THR A 101 12.09 12.05 0.55
CA THR A 101 11.01 11.12 0.21
C THR A 101 9.93 11.03 1.26
N ASP A 102 8.72 10.70 0.82
CA ASP A 102 7.57 10.33 1.63
C ASP A 102 7.12 8.92 1.18
N ILE A 103 7.41 7.90 1.99
CA ILE A 103 7.40 6.50 1.55
C ILE A 103 6.18 5.77 2.12
N TYR A 104 5.43 5.13 1.23
CA TYR A 104 4.29 4.27 1.52
C TYR A 104 4.54 2.90 0.89
N VAL A 105 4.49 1.86 1.70
CA VAL A 105 4.70 0.49 1.24
C VAL A 105 3.52 -0.39 1.60
N THR A 106 3.25 -1.40 0.79
CA THR A 106 2.29 -2.46 1.15
C THR A 106 2.94 -3.82 1.16
N GLY A 107 2.31 -4.73 1.87
CA GLY A 107 2.65 -6.13 1.82
C GLY A 107 1.72 -6.99 2.69
N SER A 108 1.86 -8.31 2.58
CA SER A 108 1.09 -9.24 3.39
C SER A 108 1.64 -9.32 4.82
N ASN A 109 0.76 -9.39 5.83
CA ASN A 109 1.14 -9.41 7.25
C ASN A 109 2.21 -10.46 7.58
N SER A 110 2.11 -11.65 6.99
CA SER A 110 3.03 -12.76 7.29
C SER A 110 4.46 -12.52 6.80
N LYS A 111 4.63 -11.75 5.74
CA LYS A 111 5.94 -11.42 5.17
C LYS A 111 6.50 -10.07 5.67
N LEU A 112 5.62 -9.12 6.00
CA LEU A 112 6.04 -7.81 6.51
C LEU A 112 6.41 -7.82 8.00
N MET A 113 6.02 -8.82 8.77
CA MET A 113 6.39 -8.96 10.20
C MET A 113 7.69 -9.73 10.40
N SER A 114 8.62 -9.68 9.45
CA SER A 114 9.94 -10.30 9.56
C SER A 114 10.81 -9.57 10.60
N SER A 115 11.78 -10.30 11.17
CA SER A 115 12.81 -9.73 12.05
C SER A 115 13.64 -8.63 11.37
N GLU A 116 13.64 -8.57 10.05
CA GLU A 116 14.41 -7.63 9.24
C GLU A 116 13.84 -6.22 9.28
N ILE A 117 12.50 -6.05 9.30
CA ILE A 117 11.88 -4.74 9.56
C ILE A 117 12.35 -4.18 10.89
N SER A 118 12.40 -5.02 11.93
CA SER A 118 12.87 -4.58 13.24
C SER A 118 14.36 -4.25 13.26
N THR A 119 15.16 -4.74 12.31
CA THR A 119 16.58 -4.47 12.21
C THR A 119 16.88 -3.16 11.48
N TYR A 120 16.29 -2.95 10.30
CA TYR A 120 16.64 -1.82 9.42
C TYR A 120 15.72 -0.61 9.60
N LEU A 121 14.46 -0.82 9.98
CA LEU A 121 13.45 0.24 10.08
C LEU A 121 13.00 0.53 11.52
N THR A 122 13.70 0.01 12.54
CA THR A 122 13.34 0.26 13.95
C THR A 122 13.24 1.75 14.26
N GLY A 123 12.07 2.17 14.74
CA GLY A 123 11.77 3.56 15.07
C GLY A 123 11.57 4.47 13.85
N ARG A 124 11.59 3.93 12.62
CA ARG A 124 11.49 4.66 11.36
C ARG A 124 10.27 4.30 10.52
N TYR A 125 9.35 3.53 11.05
CA TYR A 125 8.11 3.19 10.36
C TYR A 125 6.90 3.31 11.26
N ILE A 126 5.75 3.39 10.64
CA ILE A 126 4.44 3.22 11.27
C ILE A 126 3.66 2.15 10.52
N SER A 127 3.15 1.18 11.25
CA SER A 127 2.27 0.14 10.69
C SER A 127 0.82 0.61 10.74
N ILE A 128 0.17 0.57 9.59
CA ILE A 128 -1.23 0.94 9.40
C ILE A 128 -1.98 -0.33 9.00
N PRO A 129 -2.74 -0.93 9.93
CA PRO A 129 -3.46 -2.16 9.62
C PRO A 129 -4.60 -1.88 8.64
N VAL A 130 -4.67 -2.70 7.57
CA VAL A 130 -5.76 -2.70 6.60
C VAL A 130 -6.55 -3.99 6.79
N TYR A 131 -7.78 -3.84 7.25
CA TYR A 131 -8.72 -4.94 7.43
C TYR A 131 -9.61 -5.11 6.21
N THR A 132 -10.33 -6.22 6.15
CA THR A 132 -11.51 -6.35 5.29
C THR A 132 -12.58 -5.36 5.74
N LEU A 133 -13.54 -5.07 4.88
CA LEU A 133 -14.63 -4.14 5.19
C LEU A 133 -15.37 -4.58 6.44
N SER A 134 -15.61 -3.67 7.36
CA SER A 134 -16.64 -3.82 8.40
C SER A 134 -18.02 -3.88 7.76
N PHE A 135 -19.05 -4.35 8.49
CA PHE A 135 -20.40 -4.39 7.93
C PHE A 135 -20.94 -3.00 7.58
N SER A 136 -20.57 -1.96 8.33
CA SER A 136 -20.97 -0.59 8.00
C SER A 136 -20.33 -0.11 6.69
N GLU A 137 -19.04 -0.40 6.47
CA GLU A 137 -18.36 -0.10 5.21
C GLU A 137 -18.95 -0.93 4.06
N TYR A 138 -19.23 -2.21 4.31
CA TYR A 138 -19.92 -3.06 3.33
C TYR A 138 -21.25 -2.48 2.88
N LEU A 139 -22.06 -1.94 3.79
CA LEU A 139 -23.31 -1.26 3.46
C LEU A 139 -23.09 -0.01 2.59
N GLU A 140 -22.03 0.75 2.83
CA GLU A 140 -21.69 1.90 1.98
C GLU A 140 -21.32 1.47 0.55
N PHE A 141 -20.61 0.35 0.39
CA PHE A 141 -20.32 -0.22 -0.93
C PHE A 141 -21.59 -0.73 -1.63
N LYS A 142 -22.55 -1.26 -0.88
CA LYS A 142 -23.85 -1.75 -1.40
C LYS A 142 -24.96 -0.69 -1.41
N LYS A 143 -24.63 0.58 -1.28
CA LYS A 143 -25.60 1.69 -1.15
C LYS A 143 -26.65 1.77 -2.26
N SER A 144 -26.32 1.32 -3.47
CA SER A 144 -27.25 1.24 -4.61
C SER A 144 -28.02 -0.07 -4.69
N ASP A 145 -27.77 -1.02 -3.79
CA ASP A 145 -28.48 -2.29 -3.73
C ASP A 145 -29.89 -2.08 -3.10
N SER A 146 -30.91 -2.66 -3.69
CA SER A 146 -32.29 -2.52 -3.23
C SER A 146 -32.68 -3.45 -2.07
N ARG A 147 -31.78 -4.37 -1.69
CA ARG A 147 -32.00 -5.34 -0.61
C ARG A 147 -31.99 -4.67 0.77
N SER A 148 -32.70 -5.27 1.71
CA SER A 148 -32.74 -4.79 3.09
C SER A 148 -31.38 -5.00 3.79
N PRO A 149 -31.04 -4.20 4.82
CA PRO A 149 -29.82 -4.39 5.62
C PRO A 149 -29.72 -5.81 6.24
N LYS A 150 -30.83 -6.47 6.50
CA LYS A 150 -30.88 -7.84 7.03
C LYS A 150 -30.44 -8.86 5.98
N GLU A 151 -30.85 -8.71 4.75
CA GLU A 151 -30.41 -9.57 3.63
C GLU A 151 -28.93 -9.36 3.34
N LEU A 152 -28.47 -8.11 3.33
CA LEU A 152 -27.07 -7.77 3.17
C LEU A 152 -26.21 -8.27 4.34
N LEU A 153 -26.73 -8.28 5.57
CA LEU A 153 -26.03 -8.88 6.72
C LEU A 153 -25.85 -10.40 6.55
N ASN A 154 -26.89 -11.09 6.08
CA ASN A 154 -26.79 -12.53 5.82
C ASN A 154 -25.74 -12.84 4.73
N GLU A 155 -25.69 -12.04 3.67
CA GLU A 155 -24.67 -12.14 2.64
C GLU A 155 -23.26 -11.89 3.22
N TYR A 156 -23.08 -10.81 3.98
CA TYR A 156 -21.82 -10.46 4.64
C TYR A 156 -21.32 -11.57 5.57
N LEU A 157 -22.21 -12.16 6.38
CA LEU A 157 -21.86 -13.26 7.29
C LEU A 157 -21.45 -14.54 6.52
N ARG A 158 -22.02 -14.77 5.34
CA ARG A 158 -21.70 -15.93 4.50
C ARG A 158 -20.45 -15.75 3.68
N LEU A 159 -20.24 -14.58 3.07
CA LEU A 159 -19.19 -14.34 2.08
C LEU A 159 -18.00 -13.54 2.65
N GLY A 160 -18.17 -12.88 3.78
CA GLY A 160 -17.18 -12.04 4.42
C GLY A 160 -17.11 -10.62 3.87
N GLY A 161 -16.20 -9.83 4.44
CA GLY A 161 -16.04 -8.40 4.14
C GLY A 161 -14.92 -8.07 3.14
N PHE A 162 -14.55 -8.98 2.24
CA PHE A 162 -13.58 -8.62 1.20
C PHE A 162 -14.18 -7.61 0.21
N PRO A 163 -13.44 -6.55 -0.17
CA PRO A 163 -13.96 -5.55 -1.12
C PRO A 163 -14.49 -6.17 -2.42
N LEU A 164 -13.82 -7.21 -2.94
CA LEU A 164 -14.27 -7.92 -4.14
C LEU A 164 -15.67 -8.51 -3.99
N VAL A 165 -16.00 -9.01 -2.79
CA VAL A 165 -17.35 -9.53 -2.48
C VAL A 165 -18.38 -8.40 -2.45
N ALA A 166 -18.02 -7.23 -1.92
CA ALA A 166 -18.92 -6.08 -1.89
C ALA A 166 -19.23 -5.53 -3.29
N PHE A 167 -18.29 -5.64 -4.24
CA PHE A 167 -18.49 -5.21 -5.64
C PHE A 167 -19.16 -6.29 -6.52
N GLY A 168 -19.00 -7.57 -6.18
CA GLY A 168 -19.54 -8.68 -6.98
C GLY A 168 -21.00 -8.99 -6.67
N ASN A 169 -21.73 -9.45 -7.68
CA ASN A 169 -22.99 -10.15 -7.49
C ASN A 169 -22.67 -11.66 -7.47
N PHE A 170 -22.67 -12.24 -6.29
CA PHE A 170 -22.50 -13.69 -6.10
C PHE A 170 -23.86 -14.26 -5.75
N ASP A 171 -24.60 -14.75 -6.75
CA ASP A 171 -25.84 -15.51 -6.60
C ASP A 171 -25.57 -16.93 -6.05
#